data_5c920512b95ee3d47ed6ccdcb2febba6
#
_entry.id   5c920512b95ee3d47ed6ccdcb2febba6
#
_cell.length_a   1.000
_cell.length_b   1.000
_cell.length_c   1.000
_cell.angle_alpha   90.00
_cell.angle_beta   90.00
_cell.angle_gamma   90.00
#
_symmetry.space_group_name_H-M   'P 1'
#
loop_
_entity.id
_entity.type
_entity.pdbx_description
1 polymer ?
#
loop_
_entity_poly.entity_id
_entity_poly.type
_entity_poly.pdbx_seq_one_letter_code
_entity_poly.pdbx_strand_id
1 'polypeptide(L)'
;YPYGEVRNIAEGGQRDVQTDRHYHQATLIIEPIKNWVTNIELNYRITDGGVKETTLPAYNHLPDGSVDDTKANSSLYQEDTKENYLNFNAYTSYSHTFNDTHNLKVMLGFQSEETKYDFSSTKKYGLMVNGLPQFDLTTGLDGTGNKKDTEVSGYHNEWATVGFFGRLNYDYKG
;
A
#
# COMPACT_ATOMS: atom_id res chain seq x y z
N TYR A 1 -10.32 -38.61 -9.35
CA TYR A 1 -11.16 -37.67 -10.10
C TYR A 1 -11.06 -36.30 -9.43
N PRO A 2 -10.90 -35.20 -10.20
CA PRO A 2 -10.65 -33.87 -9.65
C PRO A 2 -11.97 -33.20 -9.24
N TYR A 3 -12.65 -33.69 -8.22
CA TYR A 3 -13.89 -33.07 -7.73
C TYR A 3 -13.62 -31.94 -6.71
N GLY A 4 -12.38 -31.78 -6.26
CA GLY A 4 -12.05 -30.85 -5.19
C GLY A 4 -12.00 -29.38 -5.60
N GLU A 5 -11.63 -29.05 -6.85
CA GLU A 5 -11.36 -27.66 -7.21
C GLU A 5 -12.62 -26.81 -7.36
N VAL A 6 -13.66 -27.35 -8.01
CA VAL A 6 -14.92 -26.62 -8.19
C VAL A 6 -15.61 -26.38 -6.83
N ARG A 7 -15.53 -27.35 -5.95
CA ARG A 7 -16.11 -27.22 -4.63
C ARG A 7 -15.32 -26.27 -3.73
N ASN A 8 -13.99 -26.28 -3.81
CA ASN A 8 -13.14 -25.31 -3.13
C ASN A 8 -13.44 -23.86 -3.59
N ILE A 9 -13.74 -23.65 -4.87
CA ILE A 9 -14.14 -22.33 -5.39
C ILE A 9 -15.52 -21.92 -4.85
N ALA A 10 -16.45 -22.88 -4.73
CA ALA A 10 -17.83 -22.58 -4.32
C ALA A 10 -17.99 -22.45 -2.80
N GLU A 11 -17.25 -23.23 -2.02
CA GLU A 11 -17.46 -23.39 -0.56
C GLU A 11 -16.20 -23.03 0.27
N GLY A 12 -15.01 -22.92 -0.36
CA GLY A 12 -13.71 -22.86 0.31
C GLY A 12 -13.38 -21.53 1.00
N GLY A 13 -14.24 -20.55 0.90
CA GLY A 13 -14.07 -19.25 1.56
C GLY A 13 -14.00 -18.08 0.59
N GLN A 14 -13.56 -16.95 1.11
CA GLN A 14 -13.55 -15.67 0.37
C GLN A 14 -12.29 -14.88 0.73
N ARG A 15 -11.77 -14.15 -0.25
CA ARG A 15 -10.72 -13.16 -0.05
C ARG A 15 -11.18 -11.81 -0.59
N ASP A 16 -11.23 -10.84 0.30
CA ASP A 16 -11.55 -9.45 0.00
C ASP A 16 -10.27 -8.62 0.10
N VAL A 17 -10.04 -7.78 -0.90
CA VAL A 17 -8.90 -6.85 -0.94
C VAL A 17 -9.44 -5.46 -1.20
N GLN A 18 -9.11 -4.55 -0.31
CA GLN A 18 -9.46 -3.14 -0.44
C GLN A 18 -8.20 -2.29 -0.42
N THR A 19 -8.17 -1.25 -1.23
CA THR A 19 -7.10 -0.25 -1.21
C THR A 19 -7.70 1.13 -1.44
N ASP A 20 -7.52 1.98 -0.45
CA ASP A 20 -7.96 3.37 -0.50
C ASP A 20 -6.73 4.29 -0.64
N ARG A 21 -6.83 5.28 -1.52
CA ARG A 21 -5.75 6.24 -1.79
C ARG A 21 -6.26 7.65 -1.73
N HIS A 22 -5.57 8.47 -0.94
CA HIS A 22 -5.84 9.88 -0.79
C HIS A 22 -4.63 10.68 -1.27
N TYR A 23 -4.87 11.64 -2.16
CA TYR A 23 -3.84 12.52 -2.70
C TYR A 23 -4.15 13.96 -2.31
N HIS A 24 -3.19 14.63 -1.73
CA HIS A 24 -3.25 16.04 -1.41
C HIS A 24 -2.06 16.74 -2.07
N GLN A 25 -2.33 17.77 -2.83
CA GLN A 25 -1.31 18.57 -3.48
C GLN A 25 -1.56 20.05 -3.20
N ALA A 26 -0.51 20.76 -2.85
CA ALA A 26 -0.50 22.22 -2.73
C ALA A 26 0.68 22.78 -3.53
N THR A 27 0.42 23.82 -4.30
CA THR A 27 1.46 24.52 -5.08
C THR A 27 1.35 26.00 -4.80
N LEU A 28 2.48 26.62 -4.47
CA LEU A 28 2.61 28.06 -4.31
C LEU A 28 3.64 28.57 -5.31
N ILE A 29 3.23 29.55 -6.13
CA ILE A 29 4.09 30.21 -7.11
C ILE A 29 4.22 31.68 -6.71
N ILE A 30 5.46 32.15 -6.55
CA ILE A 30 5.77 33.51 -6.14
C ILE A 30 6.69 34.11 -7.16
N GLU A 31 6.35 35.32 -7.65
CA GLU A 31 7.18 36.15 -8.51
C GLU A 31 7.46 37.48 -7.79
N PRO A 32 8.47 37.55 -6.91
CA PRO A 32 8.75 38.75 -6.12
C PRO A 32 9.22 39.95 -6.97
N ILE A 33 9.92 39.67 -8.07
CA ILE A 33 10.33 40.62 -9.08
C ILE A 33 10.23 39.97 -10.46
N LYS A 34 10.13 40.77 -11.49
CA LYS A 34 10.03 40.28 -12.89
C LYS A 34 11.15 39.30 -13.23
N ASN A 35 10.77 38.16 -13.84
CA ASN A 35 11.66 37.08 -14.25
C ASN A 35 12.29 36.25 -13.09
N TRP A 36 11.90 36.48 -11.86
CA TRP A 36 12.29 35.62 -10.72
C TRP A 36 11.08 34.85 -10.21
N VAL A 37 11.02 33.57 -10.52
CA VAL A 37 9.89 32.71 -10.15
C VAL A 37 10.37 31.64 -9.14
N THR A 38 9.66 31.56 -8.05
CA THR A 38 9.86 30.52 -7.03
C THR A 38 8.62 29.64 -6.97
N ASN A 39 8.80 28.32 -7.04
CA ASN A 39 7.76 27.33 -6.91
C ASN A 39 8.01 26.51 -5.63
N ILE A 40 6.95 26.30 -4.86
CA ILE A 40 6.94 25.46 -3.68
C ILE A 40 5.79 24.48 -3.88
N GLU A 41 6.10 23.18 -3.83
CA GLU A 41 5.16 22.10 -4.06
C GLU A 41 5.19 21.14 -2.90
N LEU A 42 4.02 20.80 -2.39
CA LEU A 42 3.82 19.81 -1.35
C LEU A 42 2.86 18.74 -1.89
N ASN A 43 3.32 17.50 -1.91
CA ASN A 43 2.52 16.35 -2.29
C ASN A 43 2.46 15.37 -1.11
N TYR A 44 1.26 15.01 -0.70
CA TYR A 44 1.04 14.05 0.37
C TYR A 44 0.08 12.97 -0.10
N ARG A 45 0.50 11.70 0.02
CA ARG A 45 -0.29 10.54 -0.34
C ARG A 45 -0.43 9.63 0.87
N ILE A 46 -1.66 9.22 1.14
CA ILE A 46 -1.98 8.15 2.07
C ILE A 46 -2.52 6.98 1.26
N THR A 47 -1.99 5.79 1.49
CA THR A 47 -2.51 4.55 0.94
C THR A 47 -2.82 3.62 2.11
N ASP A 48 -4.08 3.29 2.30
CA ASP A 48 -4.56 2.31 3.27
C ASP A 48 -4.97 1.05 2.50
N GLY A 49 -4.39 -0.09 2.82
CA GLY A 49 -4.68 -1.39 2.23
C GLY A 49 -5.18 -2.36 3.28
N GLY A 50 -6.17 -3.17 2.92
CA GLY A 50 -6.68 -4.23 3.76
C GLY A 50 -6.93 -5.51 2.97
N VAL A 51 -6.58 -6.64 3.55
CA VAL A 51 -6.93 -7.97 3.05
C VAL A 51 -7.66 -8.71 4.16
N LYS A 52 -8.83 -9.24 3.83
CA LYS A 52 -9.55 -10.17 4.69
C LYS A 52 -9.77 -11.46 3.93
N GLU A 53 -9.21 -12.55 4.44
CA GLU A 53 -9.33 -13.87 3.85
C GLU A 53 -9.94 -14.84 4.84
N THR A 54 -11.02 -15.47 4.42
CA THR A 54 -11.69 -16.52 5.17
C THR A 54 -11.51 -17.83 4.43
N THR A 55 -10.89 -18.80 5.07
CA THR A 55 -10.83 -20.18 4.58
C THR A 55 -11.92 -20.98 5.29
N LEU A 56 -12.76 -21.65 4.53
CA LEU A 56 -13.80 -22.53 5.04
C LEU A 56 -13.47 -23.99 4.71
N PRO A 57 -13.93 -24.96 5.53
CA PRO A 57 -13.71 -26.37 5.25
C PRO A 57 -14.52 -26.79 4.02
N ALA A 58 -13.85 -27.40 3.07
CA ALA A 58 -14.48 -28.05 1.92
C ALA A 58 -14.42 -29.57 2.12
N TYR A 59 -15.58 -30.19 2.33
CA TYR A 59 -15.64 -31.64 2.59
C TYR A 59 -15.77 -32.40 1.27
N ASN A 60 -14.84 -33.30 1.01
CA ASN A 60 -14.94 -34.24 -0.10
C ASN A 60 -15.73 -35.50 0.35
N HIS A 61 -16.52 -36.06 -0.57
CA HIS A 61 -17.19 -37.35 -0.35
C HIS A 61 -16.40 -38.45 -1.04
N LEU A 62 -16.13 -39.50 -0.31
CA LEU A 62 -15.51 -40.72 -0.85
C LEU A 62 -16.53 -41.50 -1.68
N PRO A 63 -16.10 -42.45 -2.54
CA PRO A 63 -17.00 -43.26 -3.34
C PRO A 63 -18.02 -44.09 -2.55
N ASP A 64 -17.75 -44.34 -1.27
CA ASP A 64 -18.64 -45.03 -0.33
C ASP A 64 -19.67 -44.10 0.35
N GLY A 65 -19.63 -42.80 0.01
CA GLY A 65 -20.51 -41.77 0.58
C GLY A 65 -20.03 -41.17 1.90
N SER A 66 -18.94 -41.65 2.47
CA SER A 66 -18.34 -41.08 3.66
C SER A 66 -17.70 -39.70 3.34
N VAL A 67 -17.56 -38.86 4.37
CA VAL A 67 -16.95 -37.54 4.25
C VAL A 67 -15.45 -37.65 4.55
N ASP A 68 -14.62 -37.17 3.61
CA ASP A 68 -13.20 -36.94 3.87
C ASP A 68 -13.03 -35.58 4.56
N ASP A 69 -12.79 -35.59 5.85
CA ASP A 69 -12.61 -34.42 6.71
C ASP A 69 -11.14 -33.95 6.81
N THR A 70 -10.22 -34.57 6.07
CA THR A 70 -8.78 -34.25 6.13
C THR A 70 -8.47 -32.80 5.75
N LYS A 71 -9.40 -32.11 5.09
CA LYS A 71 -9.31 -30.69 4.74
C LYS A 71 -10.33 -29.81 5.48
N ALA A 72 -10.77 -30.23 6.63
CA ALA A 72 -11.74 -29.51 7.45
C ALA A 72 -11.17 -28.27 8.18
N ASN A 73 -10.09 -27.69 7.69
CA ASN A 73 -9.48 -26.50 8.28
C ASN A 73 -10.27 -25.25 7.93
N SER A 74 -10.54 -24.44 8.95
CA SER A 74 -11.03 -23.08 8.74
C SER A 74 -10.09 -22.09 9.37
N SER A 75 -9.96 -20.91 8.75
CA SER A 75 -9.14 -19.82 9.27
C SER A 75 -9.66 -18.47 8.83
N LEU A 76 -9.34 -17.46 9.64
CA LEU A 76 -9.50 -16.06 9.31
C LEU A 76 -8.12 -15.40 9.29
N TYR A 77 -7.79 -14.77 8.19
CA TYR A 77 -6.62 -13.93 8.01
C TYR A 77 -7.05 -12.50 7.75
N GLN A 78 -6.40 -11.58 8.43
CA GLN A 78 -6.53 -10.15 8.17
C GLN A 78 -5.15 -9.53 8.08
N GLU A 79 -5.00 -8.64 7.12
CA GLU A 79 -3.81 -7.86 6.87
C GLU A 79 -4.22 -6.40 6.70
N ASP A 80 -3.48 -5.52 7.36
CA ASP A 80 -3.66 -4.08 7.26
C ASP A 80 -2.30 -3.45 6.89
N THR A 81 -2.32 -2.60 5.89
CA THR A 81 -1.15 -1.85 5.43
C THR A 81 -1.46 -0.37 5.40
N LYS A 82 -0.48 0.44 5.77
CA LYS A 82 -0.58 1.90 5.66
C LYS A 82 0.71 2.47 5.13
N GLU A 83 0.61 3.22 4.03
CA GLU A 83 1.73 3.97 3.47
C GLU A 83 1.43 5.46 3.52
N ASN A 84 2.32 6.23 4.11
CA ASN A 84 2.32 7.68 4.06
C ASN A 84 3.54 8.12 3.24
N TYR A 85 3.29 8.86 2.16
CA TYR A 85 4.31 9.44 1.31
C TYR A 85 4.19 10.96 1.34
N LEU A 86 5.29 11.62 1.67
CA LEU A 86 5.42 13.07 1.65
C LEU A 86 6.53 13.46 0.68
N ASN A 87 6.22 14.36 -0.24
CA ASN A 87 7.21 14.96 -1.13
C ASN A 87 7.10 16.47 -1.06
N PHE A 88 8.22 17.11 -0.82
CA PHE A 88 8.37 18.56 -0.79
C PHE A 88 9.40 18.99 -1.82
N ASN A 89 9.01 19.89 -2.73
CA ASN A 89 9.87 20.50 -3.72
C ASN A 89 9.86 22.00 -3.55
N ALA A 90 11.01 22.63 -3.56
CA ALA A 90 11.15 24.06 -3.63
C ALA A 90 12.23 24.41 -4.65
N TYR A 91 11.89 25.16 -5.68
CA TYR A 91 12.87 25.61 -6.66
C TYR A 91 12.61 27.03 -7.11
N THR A 92 13.69 27.75 -7.36
CA THR A 92 13.64 29.12 -7.81
C THR A 92 14.42 29.27 -9.10
N SER A 93 13.92 30.09 -10.01
CA SER A 93 14.58 30.38 -11.26
C SER A 93 14.59 31.90 -11.52
N TYR A 94 15.72 32.38 -11.99
CA TYR A 94 15.89 33.75 -12.45
C TYR A 94 16.35 33.76 -13.89
N SER A 95 15.72 34.59 -14.71
CA SER A 95 16.06 34.77 -16.13
C SER A 95 16.42 36.23 -16.41
N HIS A 96 17.49 36.45 -17.15
CA HIS A 96 17.90 37.79 -17.56
C HIS A 96 18.50 37.79 -18.98
N THR A 97 18.15 38.82 -19.76
CA THR A 97 18.71 39.03 -21.08
C THR A 97 19.66 40.25 -21.04
N PHE A 98 20.92 40.05 -21.41
CA PHE A 98 21.94 41.07 -21.50
C PHE A 98 22.14 41.49 -22.96
N ASN A 99 22.24 42.77 -23.21
CA ASN A 99 22.48 43.34 -24.55
C ASN A 99 21.57 42.78 -25.65
N ASP A 100 20.32 42.43 -25.32
CA ASP A 100 19.29 41.89 -26.23
C ASP A 100 19.72 40.62 -27.01
N THR A 101 20.84 40.00 -26.66
CA THR A 101 21.42 38.87 -27.37
C THR A 101 21.87 37.70 -26.46
N HIS A 102 22.12 37.97 -25.20
CA HIS A 102 22.62 36.94 -24.24
C HIS A 102 21.52 36.62 -23.26
N ASN A 103 20.93 35.45 -23.37
CA ASN A 103 19.89 34.96 -22.46
C ASN A 103 20.51 34.01 -21.43
N LEU A 104 20.35 34.34 -20.17
CA LEU A 104 20.81 33.51 -19.04
C LEU A 104 19.62 33.11 -18.18
N LYS A 105 19.48 31.82 -17.89
CA LYS A 105 18.52 31.30 -16.91
C LYS A 105 19.22 30.40 -15.90
N VAL A 106 19.12 30.78 -14.64
CA VAL A 106 19.65 30.01 -13.51
C VAL A 106 18.49 29.41 -12.73
N MET A 107 18.60 28.17 -12.33
CA MET A 107 17.65 27.51 -11.46
C MET A 107 18.38 26.79 -10.34
N LEU A 108 17.88 26.93 -9.12
CA LEU A 108 18.31 26.18 -7.94
C LEU A 108 17.10 25.56 -7.28
N GLY A 109 17.26 24.36 -6.78
CA GLY A 109 16.16 23.67 -6.16
C GLY A 109 16.59 22.70 -5.05
N PHE A 110 15.60 22.39 -4.24
CA PHE A 110 15.66 21.45 -3.13
C PHE A 110 14.48 20.49 -3.25
N GLN A 111 14.71 19.22 -3.00
CA GLN A 111 13.70 18.19 -2.95
C GLN A 111 13.89 17.33 -1.70
N SER A 112 12.79 16.99 -1.05
CA SER A 112 12.77 16.04 0.06
C SER A 112 11.62 15.07 -0.14
N GLU A 113 11.88 13.78 0.05
CA GLU A 113 10.89 12.72 0.03
C GLU A 113 10.98 11.89 1.30
N GLU A 114 9.84 11.50 1.83
CA GLU A 114 9.73 10.61 2.97
C GLU A 114 8.62 9.59 2.70
N THR A 115 8.89 8.33 3.01
CA THR A 115 7.90 7.25 2.98
C THR A 115 7.93 6.52 4.31
N LYS A 116 6.75 6.33 4.90
CA LYS A 116 6.52 5.50 6.08
C LYS A 116 5.53 4.40 5.71
N TYR A 117 5.89 3.17 5.99
CA TYR A 117 5.08 2.00 5.69
C TYR A 117 4.90 1.13 6.93
N ASP A 118 3.66 0.90 7.28
CA ASP A 118 3.23 0.02 8.36
C ASP A 118 2.53 -1.20 7.78
N PHE A 119 2.88 -2.35 8.30
CA PHE A 119 2.26 -3.62 7.98
C PHE A 119 1.90 -4.35 9.26
N SER A 120 0.69 -4.89 9.32
CA SER A 120 0.28 -5.82 10.36
C SER A 120 -0.59 -6.94 9.79
N SER A 121 -0.47 -8.14 10.33
CA SER A 121 -1.35 -9.24 9.97
C SER A 121 -1.64 -10.15 11.14
N THR A 122 -2.81 -10.77 11.11
CA THR A 122 -3.26 -11.74 12.10
C THR A 122 -3.95 -12.89 11.40
N LYS A 123 -3.64 -14.13 11.83
CA LYS A 123 -4.35 -15.34 11.40
C LYS A 123 -4.75 -16.17 12.59
N LYS A 124 -6.01 -16.58 12.61
CA LYS A 124 -6.55 -17.52 13.60
C LYS A 124 -7.30 -18.67 12.94
N TYR A 125 -7.33 -19.79 13.62
CA TYR A 125 -7.88 -21.03 13.12
C TYR A 125 -9.16 -21.43 13.87
N GLY A 126 -9.98 -22.26 13.21
CA GLY A 126 -11.16 -22.88 13.82
C GLY A 126 -12.32 -21.91 13.94
N LEU A 127 -12.87 -21.44 12.81
CA LEU A 127 -14.08 -20.62 12.81
C LEU A 127 -15.26 -21.38 13.43
N MET A 128 -15.93 -20.79 14.41
CA MET A 128 -17.10 -21.35 15.05
C MET A 128 -18.36 -21.19 14.20
N VAL A 129 -18.45 -20.11 13.44
CA VAL A 129 -19.58 -19.76 12.57
C VAL A 129 -19.07 -19.33 11.19
N ASN A 130 -19.29 -20.15 10.18
CA ASN A 130 -18.80 -19.91 8.82
C ASN A 130 -19.33 -18.62 8.19
N GLY A 131 -20.58 -18.27 8.48
CA GLY A 131 -21.23 -17.06 7.96
C GLY A 131 -20.89 -15.77 8.71
N LEU A 132 -20.13 -15.85 9.82
CA LEU A 132 -19.72 -14.70 10.63
C LEU A 132 -18.24 -14.82 11.02
N PRO A 133 -17.32 -14.57 10.07
CA PRO A 133 -15.87 -14.70 10.32
C PRO A 133 -15.36 -13.52 11.17
N GLN A 134 -15.23 -13.77 12.49
CA GLN A 134 -14.72 -12.85 13.50
C GLN A 134 -13.62 -13.53 14.31
N PHE A 135 -12.59 -12.78 14.73
CA PHE A 135 -11.45 -13.33 15.49
C PHE A 135 -11.83 -13.84 16.89
N ASP A 136 -12.84 -13.25 17.52
CA ASP A 136 -13.37 -13.68 18.79
C ASP A 136 -14.25 -14.95 18.69
N LEU A 137 -14.73 -15.26 17.49
CA LEU A 137 -15.48 -16.48 17.16
C LEU A 137 -14.59 -17.57 16.55
N THR A 138 -13.38 -17.75 17.09
CA THR A 138 -12.45 -18.80 16.68
C THR A 138 -12.07 -19.69 17.86
N THR A 139 -11.97 -20.99 17.64
CA THR A 139 -11.60 -21.96 18.66
C THR A 139 -10.09 -22.06 18.90
N GLY A 140 -9.27 -21.67 17.92
CA GLY A 140 -7.83 -21.91 17.93
C GLY A 140 -7.46 -23.37 17.65
N LEU A 141 -8.37 -24.15 17.05
CA LEU A 141 -8.14 -25.54 16.69
C LEU A 141 -8.10 -25.72 15.18
N ASP A 142 -7.34 -26.70 14.71
CA ASP A 142 -7.41 -27.14 13.32
C ASP A 142 -8.59 -28.13 13.10
N GLY A 143 -8.78 -28.57 11.85
CA GLY A 143 -9.86 -29.51 11.50
C GLY A 143 -9.76 -30.90 12.15
N THR A 144 -8.63 -31.23 12.76
CA THR A 144 -8.39 -32.49 13.50
C THR A 144 -8.47 -32.30 15.01
N GLY A 145 -8.78 -31.08 15.48
CA GLY A 145 -8.91 -30.76 16.89
C GLY A 145 -7.59 -30.41 17.60
N ASN A 146 -6.49 -30.30 16.86
CA ASN A 146 -5.22 -29.89 17.44
C ASN A 146 -5.14 -28.37 17.60
N LYS A 147 -4.54 -27.93 18.72
CA LYS A 147 -4.32 -26.50 18.95
C LYS A 147 -3.41 -25.89 17.89
N LYS A 148 -3.84 -24.76 17.35
CA LYS A 148 -3.07 -23.87 16.48
C LYS A 148 -2.90 -22.52 17.15
N ASP A 149 -1.68 -22.06 17.27
CA ASP A 149 -1.40 -20.74 17.80
C ASP A 149 -1.84 -19.65 16.81
N THR A 150 -2.18 -18.49 17.35
CA THR A 150 -2.47 -17.30 16.55
C THR A 150 -1.17 -16.85 15.89
N GLU A 151 -1.19 -16.70 14.58
CA GLU A 151 -0.09 -16.10 13.83
C GLU A 151 -0.26 -14.59 13.81
N VAL A 152 0.75 -13.86 14.25
CA VAL A 152 0.77 -12.39 14.23
C VAL A 152 2.09 -11.95 13.61
N SER A 153 2.04 -11.02 12.67
CA SER A 153 3.20 -10.41 12.07
C SER A 153 3.00 -8.91 11.95
N GLY A 154 4.09 -8.16 12.03
CA GLY A 154 4.06 -6.73 11.82
C GLY A 154 5.46 -6.17 11.67
N TYR A 155 5.58 -5.14 10.87
CA TYR A 155 6.81 -4.38 10.71
C TYR A 155 6.53 -2.94 10.29
N HIS A 156 7.49 -2.10 10.54
CA HIS A 156 7.52 -0.70 10.12
C HIS A 156 8.77 -0.44 9.30
N ASN A 157 8.61 0.24 8.16
CA ASN A 157 9.70 0.72 7.32
C ASN A 157 9.58 2.22 7.13
N GLU A 158 10.72 2.90 7.22
CA GLU A 158 10.81 4.33 6.95
C GLU A 158 12.05 4.63 6.13
N TRP A 159 11.92 5.48 5.12
CA TRP A 159 13.04 6.00 4.37
C TRP A 159 12.80 7.45 3.96
N ALA A 160 13.87 8.20 3.84
CA ALA A 160 13.84 9.57 3.39
C ALA A 160 15.01 9.88 2.47
N THR A 161 14.78 10.75 1.50
CA THR A 161 15.82 11.30 0.64
C THR A 161 15.76 12.82 0.61
N VAL A 162 16.93 13.43 0.48
CA VAL A 162 17.07 14.88 0.31
C VAL A 162 18.02 15.12 -0.85
N GLY A 163 17.63 16.01 -1.74
CA GLY A 163 18.41 16.39 -2.90
C GLY A 163 18.47 17.89 -3.11
N PHE A 164 19.60 18.35 -3.60
CA PHE A 164 19.77 19.71 -4.13
C PHE A 164 20.11 19.62 -5.60
N PHE A 165 19.55 20.51 -6.40
CA PHE A 165 19.82 20.54 -7.83
C PHE A 165 19.97 21.96 -8.34
N GLY A 166 20.72 22.12 -9.42
CA GLY A 166 20.89 23.41 -10.09
C GLY A 166 21.00 23.22 -11.59
N ARG A 167 20.55 24.21 -12.34
CA ARG A 167 20.65 24.25 -13.79
C ARG A 167 21.00 25.65 -14.27
N LEU A 168 21.93 25.71 -15.21
CA LEU A 168 22.32 26.92 -15.93
C LEU A 168 22.01 26.71 -17.41
N ASN A 169 21.20 27.61 -17.98
CA ASN A 169 20.97 27.67 -19.41
C ASN A 169 21.50 29.01 -19.93
N TYR A 170 22.23 28.98 -21.03
CA TYR A 170 22.73 30.17 -21.73
C TYR A 170 22.46 30.02 -23.22
N ASP A 171 21.85 31.03 -23.81
CA ASP A 171 21.56 31.10 -25.23
C ASP A 171 22.13 32.40 -25.80
N TYR A 172 22.72 32.34 -26.99
CA TYR A 172 23.22 33.49 -27.73
C TYR A 172 22.44 33.67 -29.01
N LYS A 173 21.78 34.81 -29.17
CA LYS A 173 20.94 35.17 -30.35
C LYS A 173 19.81 34.17 -30.66
N GLY A 174 19.41 33.33 -29.69
CA GLY A 174 18.41 32.25 -29.82
C GLY A 174 16.99 32.73 -29.78
#